data_00086bfc8f2827a3dab0822e89173be1
#
_entry.id   00086bfc8f2827a3dab0822e89173be1
#
_cell.length_a   1.000
_cell.length_b   1.000
_cell.length_c   1.000
_cell.angle_alpha   90.00
_cell.angle_beta   90.00
_cell.angle_gamma   90.00
#
_symmetry.space_group_name_H-M   'P 1'
#
loop_
_entity.id
_entity.type
_entity.pdbx_description
1 polymer ?
#
loop_
_entity_poly.entity_id
_entity_poly.type
_entity_poly.pdbx_seq_one_letter_code
_entity_poly.pdbx_strand_id
1 'polypeptide(L)'
;MNERYRVYSTYLKETYGEKVYKLPISIPDTCPNRDGTLGVRGCAFCGSIGAGYENLPATVTIGQQIEQNMAHIKPKYKANKFIAYFQNFTNTYLPPDRFRDYLVAACQPDIVALAIATRPDCLNRTYLDIMADIKEKYGVDILVELGLQTVNYKTLVKINRGHTVAEYIDAMIMLRAYPFRTCTHVILDLPWDTMEDTIETAKIIAALGSDE
;
A
#
# COMPACT_ATOMS: atom_id res chain seq x y z
N MET A 1 -18.20 -19.77 16.14
CA MET A 1 -16.76 -19.80 16.44
C MET A 1 -16.30 -18.35 16.54
N ASN A 2 -15.70 -17.94 17.65
CA ASN A 2 -15.09 -16.61 17.73
C ASN A 2 -13.88 -16.62 16.78
N GLU A 3 -14.00 -15.96 15.61
CA GLU A 3 -12.88 -15.75 14.71
C GLU A 3 -11.82 -14.91 15.44
N ARG A 4 -10.58 -15.40 15.48
CA ARG A 4 -9.47 -14.70 16.14
C ARG A 4 -8.94 -13.52 15.33
N TYR A 5 -9.39 -13.37 14.08
CA TYR A 5 -9.03 -12.30 13.17
C TYR A 5 -10.19 -12.07 12.17
N ARG A 6 -10.26 -10.89 11.61
CA ARG A 6 -11.23 -10.57 10.57
C ARG A 6 -10.72 -11.04 9.21
N VAL A 7 -11.47 -11.91 8.55
CA VAL A 7 -11.12 -12.39 7.21
C VAL A 7 -11.30 -11.27 6.20
N TYR A 8 -10.23 -10.88 5.52
CA TYR A 8 -10.22 -9.73 4.59
C TYR A 8 -11.24 -9.86 3.45
N SER A 9 -11.37 -11.06 2.85
CA SER A 9 -12.36 -11.29 1.79
C SER A 9 -13.81 -11.14 2.28
N THR A 10 -14.10 -11.48 3.53
CA THR A 10 -15.42 -11.26 4.15
C THR A 10 -15.66 -9.77 4.32
N TYR A 11 -14.69 -9.06 4.86
CA TYR A 11 -14.75 -7.61 5.01
C TYR A 11 -15.00 -6.90 3.67
N LEU A 12 -14.26 -7.24 2.62
CA LEU A 12 -14.47 -6.66 1.29
C LEU A 12 -15.88 -6.93 0.75
N LYS A 13 -16.40 -8.15 0.96
CA LYS A 13 -17.75 -8.51 0.55
C LYS A 13 -18.82 -7.72 1.30
N GLU A 14 -18.62 -7.50 2.60
CA GLU A 14 -19.51 -6.66 3.42
C GLU A 14 -19.48 -5.21 2.97
N THR A 15 -18.29 -4.67 2.65
CA THR A 15 -18.09 -3.28 2.25
C THR A 15 -18.66 -2.99 0.85
N TYR A 16 -18.42 -3.87 -0.11
CA TYR A 16 -18.75 -3.63 -1.52
C TYR A 16 -19.96 -4.45 -2.04
N GLY A 17 -20.58 -5.24 -1.18
CA GLY A 17 -21.78 -6.05 -1.49
C GLY A 17 -21.51 -7.34 -2.27
N GLU A 18 -20.30 -7.51 -2.82
CA GLU A 18 -19.88 -8.68 -3.57
C GLU A 18 -18.39 -8.96 -3.44
N LYS A 19 -17.92 -10.03 -4.07
CA LYS A 19 -16.52 -10.42 -4.04
C LYS A 19 -15.64 -9.41 -4.78
N VAL A 20 -14.62 -8.89 -4.08
CA VAL A 20 -13.62 -7.97 -4.62
C VAL A 20 -12.25 -8.64 -4.64
N TYR A 21 -11.44 -8.36 -5.66
CA TYR A 21 -10.09 -8.89 -5.79
C TYR A 21 -9.07 -7.79 -6.08
N LYS A 22 -7.87 -7.90 -5.50
CA LYS A 22 -6.77 -6.96 -5.80
C LYS A 22 -6.15 -7.31 -7.15
N LEU A 23 -5.97 -6.30 -8.01
CA LEU A 23 -5.24 -6.38 -9.28
C LEU A 23 -3.89 -5.70 -9.08
N PRO A 24 -2.77 -6.43 -9.14
CA PRO A 24 -1.46 -5.83 -9.01
C PRO A 24 -1.16 -4.90 -10.19
N ILE A 25 -0.71 -3.69 -9.89
CA ILE A 25 -0.34 -2.65 -10.86
C ILE A 25 1.11 -2.26 -10.63
N SER A 26 1.90 -2.29 -11.69
CA SER A 26 3.28 -1.85 -11.70
C SER A 26 3.40 -0.51 -12.43
N ILE A 27 4.08 0.45 -11.82
CA ILE A 27 4.43 1.72 -12.44
C ILE A 27 5.95 1.88 -12.45
N PRO A 28 6.52 2.71 -13.35
CA PRO A 28 7.97 2.93 -13.40
C PRO A 28 8.38 3.91 -12.29
N ASP A 29 8.43 3.40 -11.08
CA ASP A 29 8.84 4.09 -9.87
C ASP A 29 10.12 3.50 -9.26
N THR A 30 10.58 4.10 -8.18
CA THR A 30 11.73 3.66 -7.41
C THR A 30 11.49 3.88 -5.92
N CYS A 31 12.55 3.85 -5.15
CA CYS A 31 12.51 4.04 -3.71
C CYS A 31 13.76 4.84 -3.27
N PRO A 32 13.67 5.78 -2.33
CA PRO A 32 14.82 6.52 -1.83
C PRO A 32 15.94 5.64 -1.25
N ASN A 33 15.62 4.40 -0.85
CA ASN A 33 16.62 3.41 -0.45
C ASN A 33 17.34 2.72 -1.62
N ARG A 34 17.01 3.06 -2.89
CA ARG A 34 17.56 2.42 -4.09
C ARG A 34 18.22 3.37 -5.05
N ASP A 35 17.79 4.63 -5.09
CA ASP A 35 18.27 5.63 -6.05
C ASP A 35 19.44 6.49 -5.54
N GLY A 36 19.90 6.22 -4.31
CA GLY A 36 20.99 6.95 -3.68
C GLY A 36 20.57 8.07 -2.74
N THR A 37 19.29 8.42 -2.67
CA THR A 37 18.77 9.47 -1.77
C THR A 37 18.99 9.11 -0.30
N LEU A 38 18.60 7.91 0.12
CA LEU A 38 18.85 7.35 1.44
C LEU A 38 19.80 6.15 1.39
N GLY A 39 19.83 5.44 0.27
CA GLY A 39 20.65 4.25 0.09
C GLY A 39 20.52 3.67 -1.32
N VAL A 40 21.39 2.70 -1.64
CA VAL A 40 21.43 2.07 -2.98
C VAL A 40 21.04 0.59 -2.98
N ARG A 41 20.90 -0.04 -1.81
CA ARG A 41 20.68 -1.50 -1.68
C ARG A 41 19.23 -1.89 -1.45
N GLY A 42 18.36 -0.93 -1.13
CA GLY A 42 16.99 -1.22 -0.68
C GLY A 42 16.93 -1.79 0.75
N CYS A 43 15.76 -2.14 1.20
CA CYS A 43 15.55 -2.82 2.47
C CYS A 43 15.96 -4.31 2.36
N ALA A 44 16.41 -4.92 3.46
CA ALA A 44 16.90 -6.30 3.48
C ALA A 44 15.88 -7.35 3.03
N PHE A 45 14.59 -7.06 3.17
CA PHE A 45 13.48 -7.94 2.78
C PHE A 45 12.92 -7.64 1.37
N CYS A 46 13.42 -6.62 0.67
CA CYS A 46 12.89 -6.17 -0.60
C CYS A 46 13.70 -6.74 -1.78
N GLY A 47 13.05 -7.58 -2.60
CA GLY A 47 13.66 -8.14 -3.81
C GLY A 47 14.05 -7.09 -4.85
N SER A 48 14.76 -7.50 -5.89
CA SER A 48 15.22 -6.60 -6.98
C SER A 48 14.06 -5.95 -7.73
N ILE A 49 12.93 -6.63 -7.85
CA ILE A 49 11.71 -6.15 -8.51
C ILE A 49 10.68 -5.59 -7.52
N GLY A 50 11.05 -5.35 -6.27
CA GLY A 50 10.12 -4.96 -5.20
C GLY A 50 9.44 -6.16 -4.56
N ALA A 51 8.17 -6.00 -4.17
CA ALA A 51 7.38 -7.02 -3.47
C ALA A 51 6.38 -7.77 -4.38
N GLY A 52 6.13 -7.28 -5.60
CA GLY A 52 5.09 -7.80 -6.50
C GLY A 52 5.65 -8.70 -7.59
N TYR A 53 5.99 -9.94 -7.26
CA TYR A 53 6.49 -10.92 -8.25
C TYR A 53 5.44 -11.30 -9.31
N GLU A 54 4.16 -11.15 -9.00
CA GLU A 54 3.02 -11.38 -9.89
C GLU A 54 2.69 -10.19 -10.79
N ASN A 55 3.35 -9.07 -10.62
CA ASN A 55 3.08 -7.86 -11.38
C ASN A 55 3.50 -7.98 -12.85
N LEU A 56 2.70 -7.43 -13.74
CA LEU A 56 3.11 -7.20 -15.12
C LEU A 56 4.23 -6.14 -15.19
N PRO A 57 5.06 -6.15 -16.24
CA PRO A 57 6.10 -5.13 -16.39
C PRO A 57 5.55 -3.71 -16.40
N ALA A 58 6.24 -2.76 -15.78
CA ALA A 58 5.85 -1.35 -15.74
C ALA A 58 5.85 -0.65 -17.11
N THR A 59 6.34 -1.31 -18.17
CA THR A 59 6.24 -0.87 -19.57
C THR A 59 4.87 -1.10 -20.17
N VAL A 60 4.04 -1.97 -19.57
CA VAL A 60 2.64 -2.20 -19.95
C VAL A 60 1.80 -1.07 -19.34
N THR A 61 0.92 -0.47 -20.13
CA THR A 61 0.06 0.62 -19.63
C THR A 61 -0.87 0.12 -18.52
N ILE A 62 -1.25 1.00 -17.59
CA ILE A 62 -2.14 0.66 -16.46
C ILE A 62 -3.45 0.04 -16.97
N GLY A 63 -4.03 0.60 -18.02
CA GLY A 63 -5.24 0.04 -18.63
C GLY A 63 -5.07 -1.40 -19.10
N GLN A 64 -3.98 -1.68 -19.79
CA GLN A 64 -3.67 -3.04 -20.25
C GLN A 64 -3.37 -4.00 -19.07
N GLN A 65 -2.68 -3.51 -18.02
CA GLN A 65 -2.46 -4.32 -16.82
C GLN A 65 -3.79 -4.69 -16.15
N ILE A 66 -4.70 -3.75 -16.02
CA ILE A 66 -6.04 -3.98 -15.44
C ILE A 66 -6.80 -5.00 -16.30
N GLU A 67 -6.87 -4.80 -17.60
CA GLU A 67 -7.57 -5.68 -18.54
C GLU A 67 -7.03 -7.13 -18.47
N GLN A 68 -5.71 -7.30 -18.55
CA GLN A 68 -5.07 -8.62 -18.51
C GLN A 68 -5.29 -9.31 -17.15
N ASN A 69 -5.14 -8.59 -16.05
CA ASN A 69 -5.38 -9.12 -14.71
C ASN A 69 -6.86 -9.50 -14.51
N MET A 70 -7.80 -8.66 -14.97
CA MET A 70 -9.23 -8.99 -14.93
C MET A 70 -9.54 -10.24 -15.75
N ALA A 71 -9.01 -10.36 -16.97
CA ALA A 71 -9.22 -11.52 -17.83
C ALA A 71 -8.76 -12.84 -17.17
N HIS A 72 -7.67 -12.77 -16.37
CA HIS A 72 -7.18 -13.93 -15.61
C HIS A 72 -8.01 -14.21 -14.34
N ILE A 73 -8.43 -13.17 -13.63
CA ILE A 73 -9.05 -13.30 -12.29
C ILE A 73 -10.55 -13.57 -12.36
N LYS A 74 -11.28 -12.92 -13.25
CA LYS A 74 -12.75 -13.09 -13.40
C LYS A 74 -13.17 -14.57 -13.50
N PRO A 75 -12.63 -15.37 -14.43
CA PRO A 75 -13.06 -16.78 -14.57
C PRO A 75 -12.67 -17.65 -13.38
N LYS A 76 -11.48 -17.41 -12.80
CA LYS A 76 -10.92 -18.24 -11.73
C LYS A 76 -11.57 -17.99 -10.37
N TYR A 77 -11.81 -16.73 -10.05
CA TYR A 77 -12.25 -16.32 -8.71
C TYR A 77 -13.69 -15.81 -8.66
N LYS A 78 -14.36 -15.67 -9.81
CA LYS A 78 -15.74 -15.16 -9.93
C LYS A 78 -15.92 -13.83 -9.20
N ALA A 79 -14.98 -12.90 -9.43
CA ALA A 79 -15.02 -11.54 -8.92
C ALA A 79 -15.37 -10.57 -10.04
N ASN A 80 -16.25 -9.59 -9.76
CA ASN A 80 -16.66 -8.56 -10.73
C ASN A 80 -16.26 -7.16 -10.28
N LYS A 81 -15.80 -6.98 -9.03
CA LYS A 81 -15.25 -5.73 -8.53
C LYS A 81 -13.79 -5.90 -8.15
N PHE A 82 -13.00 -4.85 -8.33
CA PHE A 82 -11.57 -4.93 -8.20
C PHE A 82 -10.99 -3.72 -7.46
N ILE A 83 -9.84 -3.95 -6.84
CA ILE A 83 -8.98 -2.92 -6.26
C ILE A 83 -7.73 -2.83 -7.13
N ALA A 84 -7.45 -1.70 -7.75
CA ALA A 84 -6.17 -1.47 -8.41
C ALA A 84 -5.09 -1.26 -7.36
N TYR A 85 -4.12 -2.18 -7.29
CA TYR A 85 -3.14 -2.24 -6.22
C TYR A 85 -1.74 -1.84 -6.71
N PHE A 86 -1.35 -0.62 -6.42
CA PHE A 86 -0.01 -0.10 -6.65
C PHE A 86 0.93 -0.62 -5.56
N GLN A 87 1.57 -1.74 -5.81
CA GLN A 87 2.27 -2.54 -4.81
C GLN A 87 3.77 -2.27 -4.74
N ASN A 88 4.43 -2.09 -5.89
CA ASN A 88 5.89 -2.07 -5.93
C ASN A 88 6.47 -0.76 -5.39
N PHE A 89 7.63 -0.88 -4.75
CA PHE A 89 8.48 0.23 -4.28
C PHE A 89 7.76 1.28 -3.44
N THR A 90 7.74 2.55 -3.91
CA THR A 90 7.22 3.69 -3.13
C THR A 90 6.41 4.60 -4.04
N ASN A 91 5.12 4.31 -4.15
CA ASN A 91 4.25 4.93 -5.16
C ASN A 91 4.01 6.45 -4.98
N THR A 92 4.32 7.03 -3.83
CA THR A 92 4.32 8.48 -3.60
C THR A 92 5.72 9.11 -3.71
N TYR A 93 6.64 8.42 -4.42
CA TYR A 93 8.00 8.91 -4.70
C TYR A 93 8.20 9.19 -6.19
N LEU A 94 7.21 9.89 -6.77
CA LEU A 94 7.11 10.30 -8.16
C LEU A 94 6.80 11.79 -8.25
N PRO A 95 7.05 12.46 -9.38
CA PRO A 95 6.47 13.79 -9.61
C PRO A 95 4.95 13.73 -9.42
N PRO A 96 4.34 14.70 -8.69
CA PRO A 96 2.91 14.69 -8.36
C PRO A 96 1.98 14.57 -9.58
N ASP A 97 2.31 15.21 -10.70
CA ASP A 97 1.51 15.11 -11.93
C ASP A 97 1.52 13.68 -12.49
N ARG A 98 2.68 13.01 -12.48
CA ARG A 98 2.80 11.61 -12.90
C ARG A 98 2.01 10.67 -12.00
N PHE A 99 2.07 10.91 -10.69
CA PHE A 99 1.28 10.17 -9.72
C PHE A 99 -0.22 10.31 -10.01
N ARG A 100 -0.70 11.55 -10.22
CA ARG A 100 -2.09 11.83 -10.59
C ARG A 100 -2.49 11.08 -11.87
N ASP A 101 -1.69 11.14 -12.92
CA ASP A 101 -1.97 10.49 -14.20
C ASP A 101 -2.14 8.98 -14.04
N TYR A 102 -1.30 8.33 -13.23
CA TYR A 102 -1.40 6.90 -12.96
C TYR A 102 -2.67 6.53 -12.20
N LEU A 103 -3.05 7.33 -11.18
CA LEU A 103 -4.30 7.09 -10.46
C LEU A 103 -5.53 7.27 -11.35
N VAL A 104 -5.53 8.31 -12.20
CA VAL A 104 -6.61 8.54 -13.19
C VAL A 104 -6.72 7.36 -14.15
N ALA A 105 -5.61 6.86 -14.68
CA ALA A 105 -5.60 5.72 -15.59
C ALA A 105 -6.12 4.42 -14.94
N ALA A 106 -6.04 4.31 -13.62
CA ALA A 106 -6.56 3.17 -12.87
C ALA A 106 -8.06 3.27 -12.54
N CYS A 107 -8.67 4.45 -12.65
CA CYS A 107 -10.11 4.66 -12.41
C CYS A 107 -10.93 4.16 -13.60
N GLN A 108 -11.05 2.85 -13.73
CA GLN A 108 -11.79 2.19 -14.81
C GLN A 108 -13.08 1.53 -14.30
N PRO A 109 -14.01 1.14 -15.19
CA PRO A 109 -15.18 0.35 -14.79
C PRO A 109 -14.78 -0.89 -13.98
N ASP A 110 -15.58 -1.25 -13.00
CA ASP A 110 -15.36 -2.35 -12.05
C ASP A 110 -14.23 -2.11 -11.02
N ILE A 111 -13.45 -1.03 -11.09
CA ILE A 111 -12.51 -0.63 -10.04
C ILE A 111 -13.28 0.15 -8.96
N VAL A 112 -13.32 -0.40 -7.76
CA VAL A 112 -14.05 0.19 -6.61
C VAL A 112 -13.11 0.89 -5.62
N ALA A 113 -11.82 0.57 -5.67
CA ALA A 113 -10.82 1.20 -4.82
C ALA A 113 -9.43 1.22 -5.47
N LEU A 114 -8.61 2.17 -5.04
CA LEU A 114 -7.18 2.23 -5.32
C LEU A 114 -6.43 1.96 -4.00
N ALA A 115 -5.57 0.95 -3.99
CA ALA A 115 -4.67 0.68 -2.87
C ALA A 115 -3.25 1.14 -3.26
N ILE A 116 -2.67 2.01 -2.45
CA ILE A 116 -1.39 2.67 -2.73
C ILE A 116 -0.39 2.31 -1.64
N ALA A 117 0.57 1.42 -1.95
CA ALA A 117 1.64 1.08 -1.04
C ALA A 117 2.73 2.15 -1.07
N THR A 118 3.14 2.62 0.10
CA THR A 118 4.18 3.64 0.21
C THR A 118 4.95 3.57 1.53
N ARG A 119 5.98 4.38 1.62
CA ARG A 119 6.77 4.61 2.82
C ARG A 119 6.18 5.78 3.60
N PRO A 120 6.24 5.76 4.94
CA PRO A 120 5.78 6.88 5.75
C PRO A 120 6.50 8.21 5.41
N ASP A 121 7.82 8.16 5.24
CA ASP A 121 8.68 9.32 4.93
C ASP A 121 8.53 9.86 3.50
N CYS A 122 7.78 9.19 2.64
CA CYS A 122 7.48 9.63 1.27
C CYS A 122 6.04 10.13 1.10
N LEU A 123 5.26 10.20 2.18
CA LEU A 123 3.90 10.71 2.15
C LEU A 123 3.89 12.17 2.58
N ASN A 124 3.15 13.01 1.84
CA ASN A 124 2.93 14.40 2.19
C ASN A 124 1.56 14.88 1.69
N ARG A 125 1.16 16.10 2.09
CA ARG A 125 -0.15 16.66 1.75
C ARG A 125 -0.44 16.72 0.26
N THR A 126 0.56 16.98 -0.58
CA THR A 126 0.36 17.05 -2.04
C THR A 126 -0.20 15.74 -2.59
N TYR A 127 0.35 14.59 -2.16
CA TYR A 127 -0.18 13.29 -2.61
C TYR A 127 -1.54 12.97 -1.99
N LEU A 128 -1.77 13.38 -0.74
CA LEU A 128 -3.06 13.19 -0.08
C LEU A 128 -4.16 14.01 -0.77
N ASP A 129 -3.88 15.25 -1.14
CA ASP A 129 -4.82 16.11 -1.88
C ASP A 129 -5.14 15.53 -3.26
N ILE A 130 -4.13 15.01 -3.97
CA ILE A 130 -4.34 14.29 -5.25
C ILE A 130 -5.27 13.09 -5.06
N MET A 131 -5.03 12.27 -4.04
CA MET A 131 -5.87 11.11 -3.75
C MET A 131 -7.30 11.51 -3.36
N ALA A 132 -7.46 12.61 -2.63
CA ALA A 132 -8.78 13.16 -2.26
C ALA A 132 -9.57 13.62 -3.50
N ASP A 133 -8.92 14.36 -4.40
CA ASP A 133 -9.50 14.76 -5.68
C ASP A 133 -9.94 13.55 -6.52
N ILE A 134 -9.12 12.51 -6.56
CA ILE A 134 -9.42 11.27 -7.30
C ILE A 134 -10.63 10.57 -6.69
N LYS A 135 -10.66 10.42 -5.37
CA LYS A 135 -11.79 9.80 -4.65
C LYS A 135 -13.10 10.56 -4.95
N GLU A 136 -13.08 11.87 -4.83
CA GLU A 136 -14.26 12.71 -5.07
C GLU A 136 -14.72 12.64 -6.54
N LYS A 137 -13.79 12.77 -7.48
CA LYS A 137 -14.09 12.85 -8.91
C LYS A 137 -14.56 11.52 -9.51
N TYR A 138 -13.97 10.40 -9.08
CA TYR A 138 -14.23 9.10 -9.69
C TYR A 138 -15.08 8.16 -8.82
N GLY A 139 -15.38 8.54 -7.58
CA GLY A 139 -16.19 7.74 -6.67
C GLY A 139 -15.52 6.43 -6.23
N VAL A 140 -14.19 6.36 -6.29
CA VAL A 140 -13.41 5.19 -5.85
C VAL A 140 -12.93 5.37 -4.43
N ASP A 141 -12.86 4.28 -3.66
CA ASP A 141 -12.22 4.33 -2.35
C ASP A 141 -10.70 4.41 -2.45
N ILE A 142 -10.08 5.03 -1.45
CA ILE A 142 -8.62 5.08 -1.32
C ILE A 142 -8.19 4.29 -0.08
N LEU A 143 -7.24 3.37 -0.27
CA LEU A 143 -6.56 2.64 0.79
C LEU A 143 -5.06 3.00 0.71
N VAL A 144 -4.54 3.65 1.75
CA VAL A 144 -3.10 3.95 1.84
C VAL A 144 -2.44 2.86 2.68
N GLU A 145 -1.52 2.13 2.05
CA GLU A 145 -0.79 1.03 2.68
C GLU A 145 0.62 1.50 3.11
N LEU A 146 0.80 1.71 4.41
CA LEU A 146 2.06 2.20 4.98
C LEU A 146 2.95 1.07 5.48
N GLY A 147 4.16 1.02 4.97
CA GLY A 147 5.16 0.04 5.43
C GLY A 147 5.88 0.50 6.69
N LEU A 148 5.38 0.20 7.88
CA LEU A 148 6.07 0.39 9.17
C LEU A 148 7.16 -0.66 9.37
N GLN A 149 6.81 -1.92 9.23
CA GLN A 149 7.56 -3.16 9.43
C GLN A 149 7.71 -3.56 10.90
N THR A 150 8.25 -2.71 11.76
CA THR A 150 8.39 -2.89 13.21
C THR A 150 8.56 -1.52 13.89
N VAL A 151 8.29 -1.44 15.19
CA VAL A 151 8.58 -0.24 16.00
C VAL A 151 9.97 -0.28 16.62
N ASN A 152 10.69 -1.40 16.54
CA ASN A 152 12.04 -1.51 17.05
C ASN A 152 13.02 -0.74 16.16
N TYR A 153 13.48 0.41 16.65
CA TYR A 153 14.41 1.27 15.93
C TYR A 153 15.70 0.55 15.51
N LYS A 154 16.25 -0.32 16.37
CA LYS A 154 17.48 -1.07 16.06
C LYS A 154 17.25 -2.03 14.91
N THR A 155 16.10 -2.67 14.86
CA THR A 155 15.69 -3.54 13.76
C THR A 155 15.46 -2.75 12.48
N LEU A 156 14.79 -1.60 12.53
CA LEU A 156 14.62 -0.72 11.35
C LEU A 156 15.97 -0.35 10.72
N VAL A 157 16.99 -0.03 11.54
CA VAL A 157 18.34 0.24 11.05
C VAL A 157 18.96 -1.01 10.41
N LYS A 158 18.83 -2.19 11.06
CA LYS A 158 19.44 -3.44 10.57
C LYS A 158 18.83 -3.92 9.26
N ILE A 159 17.52 -3.73 9.07
CA ILE A 159 16.84 -4.07 7.80
C ILE A 159 16.98 -2.95 6.74
N ASN A 160 17.80 -1.94 7.02
CA ASN A 160 18.00 -0.78 6.13
C ASN A 160 16.69 -0.11 5.74
N ARG A 161 15.77 0.11 6.70
CA ARG A 161 14.45 0.66 6.36
C ARG A 161 14.51 2.14 5.97
N GLY A 162 15.40 2.92 6.57
CA GLY A 162 15.69 4.31 6.21
C GLY A 162 14.67 5.35 6.71
N HIS A 163 13.57 4.93 7.31
CA HIS A 163 12.66 5.80 8.07
C HIS A 163 12.57 5.36 9.52
N THR A 164 11.99 6.20 10.35
CA THR A 164 11.79 6.00 11.79
C THR A 164 10.31 5.76 12.14
N VAL A 165 10.05 5.37 13.38
CA VAL A 165 8.68 5.29 13.92
C VAL A 165 8.03 6.68 14.00
N ALA A 166 8.82 7.74 14.24
CA ALA A 166 8.29 9.10 14.28
C ALA A 166 7.67 9.52 12.95
N GLU A 167 8.30 9.19 11.81
CA GLU A 167 7.76 9.45 10.47
C GLU A 167 6.50 8.65 10.19
N TYR A 168 6.40 7.41 10.70
CA TYR A 168 5.16 6.65 10.62
C TYR A 168 4.02 7.29 11.44
N ILE A 169 4.31 7.74 12.65
CA ILE A 169 3.34 8.45 13.51
C ILE A 169 2.84 9.72 12.81
N ASP A 170 3.76 10.52 12.26
CA ASP A 170 3.42 11.75 11.53
C ASP A 170 2.54 11.46 10.30
N ALA A 171 2.89 10.46 9.51
CA ALA A 171 2.10 10.03 8.36
C ALA A 171 0.68 9.60 8.76
N MET A 172 0.52 8.82 9.85
CA MET A 172 -0.78 8.39 10.34
C MET A 172 -1.62 9.56 10.87
N ILE A 173 -1.00 10.52 11.57
CA ILE A 173 -1.68 11.74 12.02
C ILE A 173 -2.15 12.56 10.82
N MET A 174 -1.32 12.69 9.80
CA MET A 174 -1.65 13.41 8.56
C MET A 174 -2.83 12.74 7.83
N LEU A 175 -2.82 11.41 7.72
CA LEU A 175 -3.88 10.63 7.06
C LEU A 175 -5.25 10.77 7.74
N ARG A 176 -5.31 10.99 9.05
CA ARG A 176 -6.57 11.20 9.79
C ARG A 176 -7.39 12.41 9.31
N ALA A 177 -6.75 13.37 8.64
CA ALA A 177 -7.44 14.53 8.08
C ALA A 177 -8.14 14.25 6.75
N TYR A 178 -8.00 13.03 6.20
CA TYR A 178 -8.52 12.63 4.90
C TYR A 178 -9.49 11.45 5.02
N PRO A 179 -10.48 11.33 4.12
CA PRO A 179 -11.47 10.25 4.14
C PRO A 179 -10.92 8.96 3.51
N PHE A 180 -9.72 8.54 3.91
CA PHE A 180 -9.06 7.34 3.41
C PHE A 180 -9.09 6.24 4.44
N ARG A 181 -8.99 5.02 3.94
CA ARG A 181 -8.66 3.87 4.77
C ARG A 181 -7.15 3.70 4.82
N THR A 182 -6.68 3.15 5.91
CA THR A 182 -5.25 2.93 6.16
C THR A 182 -4.98 1.46 6.45
N CYS A 183 -3.90 0.95 5.87
CA CYS A 183 -3.37 -0.37 6.19
C CYS A 183 -1.91 -0.22 6.63
N THR A 184 -1.54 -0.86 7.73
CA THR A 184 -0.17 -0.85 8.21
C THR A 184 0.50 -2.20 7.98
N HIS A 185 1.53 -2.20 7.15
CA HIS A 185 2.32 -3.40 6.90
C HIS A 185 3.38 -3.60 7.98
N VAL A 186 3.37 -4.78 8.59
CA VAL A 186 4.36 -5.22 9.58
C VAL A 186 5.00 -6.53 9.16
N ILE A 187 6.23 -6.77 9.61
CA ILE A 187 6.91 -8.04 9.45
C ILE A 187 7.10 -8.62 10.85
N LEU A 188 6.46 -9.74 11.12
CA LEU A 188 6.63 -10.46 12.37
C LEU A 188 7.89 -11.35 12.30
N ASP A 189 8.44 -11.67 13.46
CA ASP A 189 9.58 -12.59 13.58
C ASP A 189 10.87 -12.09 12.89
N LEU A 190 11.06 -10.77 12.82
CA LEU A 190 12.37 -10.26 12.42
C LEU A 190 13.44 -10.73 13.42
N PRO A 191 14.65 -11.13 12.96
CA PRO A 191 15.65 -11.81 13.83
C PRO A 191 16.11 -11.00 15.05
N TRP A 192 15.82 -9.73 15.09
CA TRP A 192 16.24 -8.80 16.17
C TRP A 192 15.05 -8.24 16.97
N ASP A 193 13.84 -8.66 16.64
CA ASP A 193 12.63 -8.28 17.38
C ASP A 193 12.35 -9.32 18.44
N THR A 194 11.81 -8.83 19.55
CA THR A 194 11.28 -9.66 20.65
C THR A 194 9.75 -9.73 20.56
N MET A 195 9.13 -10.56 21.38
CA MET A 195 7.68 -10.59 21.53
C MET A 195 7.14 -9.23 22.04
N GLU A 196 7.90 -8.56 22.90
CA GLU A 196 7.56 -7.22 23.39
C GLU A 196 7.52 -6.20 22.28
N ASP A 197 8.48 -6.23 21.34
CA ASP A 197 8.49 -5.34 20.16
C ASP A 197 7.25 -5.58 19.27
N THR A 198 6.84 -6.83 19.11
CA THR A 198 5.63 -7.21 18.38
C THR A 198 4.37 -6.66 19.05
N ILE A 199 4.28 -6.80 20.38
CA ILE A 199 3.16 -6.28 21.17
C ILE A 199 3.12 -4.75 21.13
N GLU A 200 4.25 -4.06 21.27
CA GLU A 200 4.33 -2.60 21.16
C GLU A 200 3.97 -2.12 19.75
N THR A 201 4.39 -2.84 18.71
CA THR A 201 3.97 -2.55 17.32
C THR A 201 2.44 -2.57 17.21
N ALA A 202 1.79 -3.62 17.71
CA ALA A 202 0.33 -3.73 17.67
C ALA A 202 -0.37 -2.61 18.47
N LYS A 203 0.15 -2.24 19.64
CA LYS A 203 -0.41 -1.15 20.46
C LYS A 203 -0.30 0.20 19.78
N ILE A 204 0.83 0.51 19.16
CA ILE A 204 1.04 1.78 18.44
C ILE A 204 0.09 1.85 17.23
N ILE A 205 -0.03 0.78 16.46
CA ILE A 205 -0.94 0.72 15.31
C ILE A 205 -2.40 0.93 15.76
N ALA A 206 -2.82 0.25 16.82
CA ALA A 206 -4.16 0.39 17.38
C ALA A 206 -4.42 1.81 17.92
N ALA A 207 -3.46 2.42 18.63
CA ALA A 207 -3.57 3.78 19.15
C ALA A 207 -3.66 4.84 18.03
N LEU A 208 -2.99 4.59 16.90
CA LEU A 208 -3.04 5.45 15.73
C LEU A 208 -4.25 5.17 14.82
N GLY A 209 -5.04 4.13 15.11
CA GLY A 209 -6.30 3.85 14.42
C GLY A 209 -6.12 3.42 12.97
N SER A 210 -5.14 2.55 12.67
CA SER A 210 -5.07 1.89 11.36
C SER A 210 -6.29 0.97 11.18
N ASP A 211 -6.88 0.98 9.98
CA ASP A 211 -8.08 0.18 9.68
C ASP A 211 -7.74 -1.30 9.44
N GLU A 212 -6.53 -1.55 8.92
CA GLU A 212 -6.00 -2.87 8.55
C GLU A 212 -4.54 -3.01 8.98
#